data_b92fe82ed1f6ef069ef7c8a569ab738d
#
_entry.id   b92fe82ed1f6ef069ef7c8a569ab738d
#
_cell.length_a   1.000
_cell.length_b   1.000
_cell.length_c   1.000
_cell.angle_alpha   90.00
_cell.angle_beta   90.00
_cell.angle_gamma   90.00
#
_symmetry.space_group_name_H-M   'P 1'
#
loop_
_entity.id
_entity.type
_entity.pdbx_description
1 polymer ?
#
loop_
_entity_poly.entity_id
_entity_poly.type
_entity_poly.pdbx_seq_one_letter_code
_entity_poly.pdbx_strand_id
1 'polypeptide(L)'
;MTTGSSGAHKETRKERLAKLPAEMQVRLGEFELGLHGVRDNTKQDYLGRMVSFGLFLMGKGKTFENAERKDIDLFLSNYLNPSTKNVFIAVFRHFYTGKPDLIAHLKVYEIDLEEITPSEILTPSEVVALAIEAGKKREEYKYLILTLFESCARISELLNLKLGDVVFSSVVDKEGKRKLIATLHFKRSKGGVRKQPVVLVMFASDLQRWVQSQKGTEQSYLFQSPFLKDEPISHESVETALWNAGQRLGMKKRLHPHWLRHSGLSYFANEKNYNEQLLMWRAGWVNTDMAKRYIHSGAELEKNAYLERMGYQVEGKTKEENILPKTCPHCQTLNPFTNDVCDLCAMPLDITLYKAEIEKRRNIEQLYKNIQQINQKHLTEQQEAELSKRTDTLLGLLELGRDDLAKEYISKLLEHWTKAFLIS
;
A
#
# COMPACT_ATOMS: atom_id res chain seq x y z
N MET A 1 -21.79 -16.42 24.50
CA MET A 1 -23.09 -16.38 23.81
C MET A 1 -22.93 -15.48 22.60
N THR A 2 -22.83 -16.09 21.45
CA THR A 2 -22.58 -15.48 20.16
C THR A 2 -23.91 -15.00 19.59
N THR A 3 -24.13 -13.69 19.53
CA THR A 3 -25.23 -13.09 18.76
C THR A 3 -24.72 -12.86 17.34
N GLY A 4 -25.13 -13.74 16.43
CA GLY A 4 -24.94 -13.55 15.01
C GLY A 4 -25.67 -12.29 14.52
N SER A 5 -24.92 -11.34 14.00
CA SER A 5 -25.46 -10.23 13.23
C SER A 5 -25.90 -10.77 11.88
N SER A 6 -27.23 -10.99 11.74
CA SER A 6 -27.88 -11.21 10.46
C SER A 6 -27.56 -10.00 9.56
N GLY A 7 -26.88 -10.24 8.43
CA GLY A 7 -26.62 -9.24 7.42
C GLY A 7 -27.91 -8.67 6.84
N ALA A 8 -28.44 -7.61 7.45
CA ALA A 8 -29.53 -6.85 6.88
C ALA A 8 -29.06 -6.29 5.52
N HIS A 9 -29.72 -6.69 4.45
CA HIS A 9 -29.47 -6.21 3.10
C HIS A 9 -29.60 -4.69 3.10
N LYS A 10 -28.48 -3.97 2.92
CA LYS A 10 -28.45 -2.52 2.93
C LYS A 10 -29.21 -2.04 1.70
N GLU A 11 -30.40 -1.43 1.93
CA GLU A 11 -31.25 -0.94 0.84
C GLU A 11 -30.48 -0.05 -0.13
N THR A 12 -30.61 -0.34 -1.39
CA THR A 12 -30.03 0.47 -2.47
C THR A 12 -30.71 1.84 -2.55
N ARG A 13 -30.05 2.83 -3.14
CA ARG A 13 -30.66 4.14 -3.38
C ARG A 13 -31.95 4.03 -4.22
N LYS A 14 -31.99 3.14 -5.22
CA LYS A 14 -33.16 2.91 -6.06
C LYS A 14 -34.36 2.43 -5.25
N GLU A 15 -34.17 1.50 -4.37
CA GLU A 15 -35.21 0.98 -3.47
C GLU A 15 -35.70 2.08 -2.51
N ARG A 16 -34.80 2.88 -1.97
CA ARG A 16 -35.15 4.02 -1.10
C ARG A 16 -35.91 5.12 -1.87
N LEU A 17 -35.50 5.43 -3.10
CA LEU A 17 -36.19 6.39 -3.97
C LEU A 17 -37.59 5.92 -4.29
N ALA A 18 -37.78 4.63 -4.57
CA ALA A 18 -39.10 4.05 -4.89
C ALA A 18 -40.11 4.14 -3.72
N LYS A 19 -39.66 4.35 -2.48
CA LYS A 19 -40.53 4.54 -1.33
C LYS A 19 -41.13 5.95 -1.23
N LEU A 20 -40.53 6.92 -1.93
CA LEU A 20 -41.02 8.30 -1.90
C LEU A 20 -42.30 8.43 -2.76
N PRO A 21 -43.23 9.33 -2.40
CA PRO A 21 -44.37 9.68 -3.23
C PRO A 21 -43.96 10.16 -4.62
N ALA A 22 -44.77 9.89 -5.62
CA ALA A 22 -44.48 10.19 -7.04
C ALA A 22 -44.07 11.66 -7.25
N GLU A 23 -44.75 12.61 -6.61
CA GLU A 23 -44.46 14.05 -6.67
C GLU A 23 -43.02 14.36 -6.19
N MET A 24 -42.55 13.70 -5.11
CA MET A 24 -41.22 13.88 -4.58
C MET A 24 -40.18 13.24 -5.52
N GLN A 25 -40.50 12.12 -6.17
CA GLN A 25 -39.62 11.49 -7.18
C GLN A 25 -39.47 12.40 -8.41
N VAL A 26 -40.55 13.01 -8.90
CA VAL A 26 -40.50 13.97 -10.00
C VAL A 26 -39.63 15.16 -9.63
N ARG A 27 -39.80 15.73 -8.44
CA ARG A 27 -39.01 16.87 -7.96
C ARG A 27 -37.53 16.54 -7.84
N LEU A 28 -37.14 15.31 -7.47
CA LEU A 28 -35.74 14.84 -7.48
C LEU A 28 -35.21 14.69 -8.89
N GLY A 29 -36.02 14.24 -9.85
CA GLY A 29 -35.64 14.18 -11.26
C GLY A 29 -35.35 15.58 -11.85
N GLU A 30 -36.20 16.57 -11.54
CA GLU A 30 -35.95 17.96 -11.93
C GLU A 30 -34.65 18.51 -11.31
N PHE A 31 -34.41 18.20 -10.05
CA PHE A 31 -33.17 18.58 -9.37
C PHE A 31 -31.95 17.95 -10.04
N GLU A 32 -32.00 16.65 -10.38
CA GLU A 32 -30.93 15.96 -11.10
C GLU A 32 -30.60 16.64 -12.44
N LEU A 33 -31.64 16.98 -13.21
CA LEU A 33 -31.52 17.71 -14.47
C LEU A 33 -30.90 19.11 -14.27
N GLY A 34 -31.22 19.77 -13.17
CA GLY A 34 -30.69 21.11 -12.83
C GLY A 34 -29.21 21.10 -12.39
N LEU A 35 -28.61 19.96 -12.08
CA LEU A 35 -27.21 19.86 -11.64
C LEU A 35 -26.24 19.87 -12.84
N HIS A 36 -26.32 20.91 -13.69
CA HIS A 36 -25.41 21.08 -14.83
C HIS A 36 -23.99 21.35 -14.35
N GLY A 37 -22.99 20.71 -15.00
CA GLY A 37 -21.57 20.91 -14.65
C GLY A 37 -21.11 20.21 -13.36
N VAL A 38 -22.01 19.57 -12.61
CA VAL A 38 -21.67 18.78 -11.43
C VAL A 38 -21.25 17.36 -11.88
N ARG A 39 -20.18 16.82 -11.29
CA ARG A 39 -19.70 15.47 -11.60
C ARG A 39 -20.72 14.41 -11.17
N ASP A 40 -20.82 13.32 -11.94
CA ASP A 40 -21.82 12.28 -11.72
C ASP A 40 -21.80 11.70 -10.28
N ASN A 41 -20.62 11.41 -9.72
CA ASN A 41 -20.53 10.94 -8.35
C ASN A 41 -21.08 11.96 -7.33
N THR A 42 -20.88 13.27 -7.57
CA THR A 42 -21.43 14.32 -6.70
C THR A 42 -22.92 14.43 -6.87
N LYS A 43 -23.43 14.32 -8.10
CA LYS A 43 -24.88 14.26 -8.36
C LYS A 43 -25.51 13.09 -7.62
N GLN A 44 -24.89 11.93 -7.70
CA GLN A 44 -25.37 10.72 -7.03
C GLN A 44 -25.37 10.88 -5.48
N ASP A 45 -24.36 11.53 -4.90
CA ASP A 45 -24.31 11.83 -3.47
C ASP A 45 -25.43 12.85 -3.09
N TYR A 46 -25.60 13.90 -3.86
CA TYR A 46 -26.63 14.90 -3.64
C TYR A 46 -28.03 14.29 -3.67
N LEU A 47 -28.32 13.48 -4.69
CA LEU A 47 -29.60 12.78 -4.79
C LEU A 47 -29.82 11.81 -3.62
N GLY A 48 -28.80 11.03 -3.23
CA GLY A 48 -28.88 10.13 -2.09
C GLY A 48 -29.21 10.85 -0.78
N ARG A 49 -28.65 12.04 -0.59
CA ARG A 49 -28.93 12.89 0.58
C ARG A 49 -30.33 13.44 0.55
N MET A 50 -30.81 13.90 -0.61
CA MET A 50 -32.19 14.37 -0.77
C MET A 50 -33.21 13.24 -0.61
N VAL A 51 -32.93 12.02 -1.06
CA VAL A 51 -33.77 10.84 -0.76
C VAL A 51 -33.84 10.60 0.75
N SER A 52 -32.73 10.75 1.49
CA SER A 52 -32.74 10.59 2.94
C SER A 52 -33.62 11.66 3.63
N PHE A 53 -33.53 12.89 3.17
CA PHE A 53 -34.41 14.00 3.68
C PHE A 53 -35.85 13.77 3.29
N GLY A 54 -36.13 13.32 2.08
CA GLY A 54 -37.50 13.01 1.63
C GLY A 54 -38.16 11.92 2.47
N LEU A 55 -37.44 10.83 2.79
CA LEU A 55 -37.95 9.80 3.69
C LEU A 55 -38.22 10.32 5.10
N PHE A 56 -37.40 11.22 5.61
CA PHE A 56 -37.66 11.90 6.89
C PHE A 56 -38.90 12.76 6.85
N LEU A 57 -39.13 13.55 5.80
CA LEU A 57 -40.33 14.38 5.61
C LEU A 57 -41.57 13.49 5.48
N MET A 58 -41.50 12.43 4.69
CA MET A 58 -42.60 11.47 4.54
C MET A 58 -43.03 10.87 5.88
N GLY A 59 -42.08 10.54 6.76
CA GLY A 59 -42.40 10.10 8.13
C GLY A 59 -43.14 11.11 8.98
N LYS A 60 -43.17 12.39 8.54
CA LYS A 60 -43.93 13.48 9.15
C LYS A 60 -45.18 13.89 8.36
N GLY A 61 -45.54 13.16 7.32
CA GLY A 61 -46.65 13.51 6.44
C GLY A 61 -46.39 14.76 5.58
N LYS A 62 -45.10 15.08 5.32
CA LYS A 62 -44.68 16.25 4.55
C LYS A 62 -43.98 15.86 3.26
N THR A 63 -43.93 16.82 2.34
CA THR A 63 -43.19 16.74 1.07
C THR A 63 -42.09 17.80 0.99
N PHE A 64 -41.28 17.82 -0.09
CA PHE A 64 -40.30 18.89 -0.28
C PHE A 64 -40.91 20.28 -0.43
N GLU A 65 -42.15 20.36 -0.91
CA GLU A 65 -42.80 21.65 -1.17
C GLU A 65 -43.32 22.34 0.12
N ASN A 66 -43.78 21.55 1.09
CA ASN A 66 -44.31 22.05 2.37
C ASN A 66 -43.34 21.90 3.55
N ALA A 67 -42.06 21.59 3.24
CA ALA A 67 -41.00 21.58 4.24
C ALA A 67 -40.79 22.99 4.83
N GLU A 68 -40.53 23.04 6.12
CA GLU A 68 -40.27 24.26 6.87
C GLU A 68 -38.83 24.28 7.43
N ARG A 69 -38.36 25.46 7.88
CA ARG A 69 -37.03 25.61 8.53
C ARG A 69 -36.81 24.59 9.62
N LYS A 70 -37.80 24.44 10.53
CA LYS A 70 -37.72 23.48 11.64
C LYS A 70 -37.53 22.03 11.20
N ASP A 71 -38.00 21.65 10.00
CA ASP A 71 -37.82 20.29 9.51
C ASP A 71 -36.36 20.05 9.05
N ILE A 72 -35.74 21.06 8.44
CA ILE A 72 -34.33 21.03 8.06
C ILE A 72 -33.46 20.98 9.32
N ASP A 73 -33.73 21.85 10.31
CA ASP A 73 -32.96 21.89 11.55
C ASP A 73 -33.07 20.58 12.33
N LEU A 74 -34.26 20.02 12.43
CA LEU A 74 -34.50 18.75 13.10
C LEU A 74 -33.86 17.58 12.35
N PHE A 75 -33.86 17.60 11.01
CA PHE A 75 -33.14 16.61 10.22
C PHE A 75 -31.66 16.69 10.44
N LEU A 76 -31.04 17.87 10.40
CA LEU A 76 -29.61 18.08 10.64
C LEU A 76 -29.21 17.71 12.07
N SER A 77 -30.12 17.84 13.06
CA SER A 77 -29.82 17.44 14.44
C SER A 77 -29.61 15.94 14.62
N ASN A 78 -30.10 15.10 13.69
CA ASN A 78 -29.87 13.67 13.71
C ASN A 78 -28.40 13.28 13.37
N TYR A 79 -27.61 14.22 12.89
CA TYR A 79 -26.21 13.99 12.54
C TYR A 79 -25.29 14.64 13.57
N LEU A 80 -24.35 13.89 14.12
CA LEU A 80 -23.36 14.43 15.07
C LEU A 80 -22.19 15.11 14.34
N ASN A 81 -21.78 14.56 13.20
CA ASN A 81 -20.58 15.00 12.48
C ASN A 81 -20.83 16.32 11.71
N PRO A 82 -20.09 17.42 12.03
CA PRO A 82 -20.20 18.70 11.35
C PRO A 82 -19.96 18.63 9.83
N SER A 83 -19.01 17.81 9.39
CA SER A 83 -18.72 17.64 7.96
C SER A 83 -19.92 17.06 7.21
N THR A 84 -20.60 16.09 7.80
CA THR A 84 -21.84 15.52 7.23
C THR A 84 -22.95 16.57 7.14
N LYS A 85 -23.13 17.38 8.19
CA LYS A 85 -24.09 18.49 8.18
C LYS A 85 -23.78 19.49 7.07
N ASN A 86 -22.51 19.87 6.91
CA ASN A 86 -22.08 20.83 5.89
C ASN A 86 -22.38 20.35 4.46
N VAL A 87 -22.23 19.05 4.20
CA VAL A 87 -22.62 18.50 2.90
C VAL A 87 -24.13 18.59 2.69
N PHE A 88 -24.97 18.28 3.70
CA PHE A 88 -26.42 18.48 3.61
C PHE A 88 -26.79 19.94 3.39
N ILE A 89 -26.14 20.86 4.09
CA ILE A 89 -26.37 22.32 3.91
C ILE A 89 -26.06 22.73 2.46
N ALA A 90 -24.96 22.25 1.89
CA ALA A 90 -24.62 22.51 0.50
C ALA A 90 -25.70 21.98 -0.45
N VAL A 91 -26.20 20.76 -0.21
CA VAL A 91 -27.26 20.16 -1.01
C VAL A 91 -28.57 20.92 -0.88
N PHE A 92 -28.98 21.32 0.34
CA PHE A 92 -30.18 22.11 0.57
C PHE A 92 -30.14 23.48 -0.12
N ARG A 93 -28.97 24.14 -0.12
CA ARG A 93 -28.78 25.41 -0.84
C ARG A 93 -28.96 25.24 -2.34
N HIS A 94 -28.54 24.12 -2.92
CA HIS A 94 -28.80 23.82 -4.34
C HIS A 94 -30.25 23.45 -4.60
N PHE A 95 -30.84 22.62 -3.76
CA PHE A 95 -32.23 22.12 -3.96
C PHE A 95 -33.28 23.20 -3.77
N TYR A 96 -33.12 24.06 -2.74
CA TYR A 96 -34.06 25.12 -2.36
C TYR A 96 -33.63 26.52 -2.85
N THR A 97 -32.87 26.60 -3.96
CA THR A 97 -32.43 27.90 -4.51
C THR A 97 -33.61 28.88 -4.74
N GLY A 98 -34.80 28.38 -5.14
CA GLY A 98 -36.01 29.18 -5.29
C GLY A 98 -36.79 29.51 -4.00
N LYS A 99 -36.33 29.02 -2.84
CA LYS A 99 -36.96 29.25 -1.51
C LYS A 99 -35.89 29.75 -0.51
N PRO A 100 -35.36 30.97 -0.70
CA PRO A 100 -34.25 31.47 0.13
C PRO A 100 -34.61 31.54 1.63
N ASP A 101 -35.85 31.73 1.98
CA ASP A 101 -36.30 31.77 3.36
C ASP A 101 -36.08 30.46 4.12
N LEU A 102 -36.08 29.32 3.43
CA LEU A 102 -35.79 28.01 4.04
C LEU A 102 -34.31 27.79 4.38
N ILE A 103 -33.40 28.41 3.64
CA ILE A 103 -31.98 28.11 3.68
C ILE A 103 -31.09 29.24 4.18
N ALA A 104 -31.61 30.50 4.27
CA ALA A 104 -30.83 31.67 4.67
C ALA A 104 -30.20 31.55 6.07
N HIS A 105 -30.86 30.85 6.99
CA HIS A 105 -30.39 30.63 8.35
C HIS A 105 -29.29 29.56 8.47
N LEU A 106 -29.09 28.71 7.44
CA LEU A 106 -28.14 27.63 7.48
C LEU A 106 -26.72 28.17 7.41
N LYS A 107 -25.97 28.03 8.50
CA LYS A 107 -24.54 28.36 8.58
C LYS A 107 -23.74 27.08 8.46
N VAL A 108 -22.58 27.18 7.79
CA VAL A 108 -21.60 26.10 7.72
C VAL A 108 -20.98 25.95 9.11
N TYR A 109 -20.91 24.72 9.60
CA TYR A 109 -20.25 24.38 10.86
C TYR A 109 -18.73 24.45 10.68
N GLU A 110 -18.04 24.96 11.67
CA GLU A 110 -16.59 24.81 11.75
C GLU A 110 -16.23 23.34 11.90
N ILE A 111 -15.20 22.93 11.19
CA ILE A 111 -14.69 21.57 11.23
C ILE A 111 -13.30 21.66 11.84
N ASP A 112 -13.15 21.18 13.06
CA ASP A 112 -11.84 20.93 13.61
C ASP A 112 -11.22 19.78 12.83
N LEU A 113 -10.12 20.08 12.15
CA LEU A 113 -9.36 19.03 11.47
C LEU A 113 -8.69 18.18 12.55
N GLU A 114 -9.12 16.92 12.65
CA GLU A 114 -8.43 15.95 13.52
C GLU A 114 -6.93 16.01 13.26
N GLU A 115 -6.15 16.24 14.29
CA GLU A 115 -4.70 16.12 14.22
C GLU A 115 -4.34 14.66 13.94
N ILE A 116 -3.40 14.48 13.02
CA ILE A 116 -2.90 13.15 12.72
C ILE A 116 -1.88 12.80 13.80
N THR A 117 -2.27 11.93 14.73
CA THR A 117 -1.37 11.52 15.80
C THR A 117 -0.27 10.59 15.28
N PRO A 118 0.99 10.78 15.68
CA PRO A 118 2.11 9.93 15.23
C PRO A 118 1.88 8.43 15.47
N SER A 119 1.17 8.06 16.55
CA SER A 119 0.87 6.66 16.88
C SER A 119 -0.09 5.98 15.90
N GLU A 120 -0.89 6.74 15.15
CA GLU A 120 -1.81 6.21 14.14
C GLU A 120 -1.15 6.06 12.76
N ILE A 121 -0.01 6.74 12.54
CA ILE A 121 0.73 6.69 11.28
C ILE A 121 1.39 5.31 11.13
N LEU A 122 1.27 4.73 9.94
CA LEU A 122 1.99 3.51 9.60
C LEU A 122 3.45 3.84 9.30
N THR A 123 4.36 3.15 9.95
CA THR A 123 5.78 3.20 9.59
C THR A 123 6.02 2.51 8.25
N PRO A 124 7.12 2.82 7.55
CA PRO A 124 7.46 2.12 6.32
C PRO A 124 7.53 0.60 6.48
N SER A 125 8.06 0.08 7.61
CA SER A 125 8.12 -1.36 7.90
C SER A 125 6.74 -1.98 8.10
N GLU A 126 5.83 -1.29 8.79
CA GLU A 126 4.45 -1.73 8.92
C GLU A 126 3.75 -1.78 7.54
N VAL A 127 4.03 -0.80 6.66
CA VAL A 127 3.50 -0.79 5.29
C VAL A 127 4.03 -1.97 4.48
N VAL A 128 5.32 -2.28 4.59
CA VAL A 128 5.92 -3.44 3.92
C VAL A 128 5.30 -4.75 4.44
N ALA A 129 5.17 -4.91 5.76
CA ALA A 129 4.53 -6.09 6.35
C ALA A 129 3.09 -6.25 5.86
N LEU A 130 2.32 -5.14 5.84
CA LEU A 130 0.94 -5.10 5.35
C LEU A 130 0.85 -5.47 3.87
N ALA A 131 1.77 -4.96 3.06
CA ALA A 131 1.84 -5.24 1.63
C ALA A 131 2.15 -6.71 1.34
N ILE A 132 3.14 -7.28 2.04
CA ILE A 132 3.50 -8.70 1.92
C ILE A 132 2.31 -9.58 2.32
N GLU A 133 1.66 -9.28 3.44
CA GLU A 133 0.53 -10.06 3.94
C GLU A 133 -0.69 -9.99 3.01
N ALA A 134 -1.00 -8.80 2.46
CA ALA A 134 -2.05 -8.63 1.47
C ALA A 134 -1.73 -9.38 0.16
N GLY A 135 -0.46 -9.36 -0.24
CA GLY A 135 0.06 -10.02 -1.44
C GLY A 135 -0.05 -11.54 -1.42
N LYS A 136 -0.08 -12.18 -0.23
CA LYS A 136 -0.27 -13.64 -0.12
C LYS A 136 -1.58 -14.13 -0.74
N LYS A 137 -2.63 -13.31 -0.71
CA LYS A 137 -3.91 -13.64 -1.34
C LYS A 137 -3.90 -13.34 -2.84
N ARG A 138 -3.38 -12.18 -3.20
CA ARG A 138 -3.27 -11.68 -4.57
C ARG A 138 -2.09 -10.73 -4.65
N GLU A 139 -1.14 -11.06 -5.50
CA GLU A 139 0.17 -10.39 -5.57
C GLU A 139 0.06 -8.89 -5.88
N GLU A 140 -0.91 -8.48 -6.69
CA GLU A 140 -1.12 -7.07 -7.05
C GLU A 140 -1.32 -6.16 -5.83
N TYR A 141 -1.92 -6.64 -4.73
CA TYR A 141 -2.11 -5.82 -3.53
C TYR A 141 -0.79 -5.43 -2.88
N LYS A 142 0.24 -6.30 -2.96
CA LYS A 142 1.58 -5.96 -2.48
C LYS A 142 2.08 -4.70 -3.17
N TYR A 143 2.11 -4.71 -4.49
CA TYR A 143 2.67 -3.62 -5.28
C TYR A 143 1.80 -2.36 -5.22
N LEU A 144 0.48 -2.52 -5.17
CA LEU A 144 -0.47 -1.42 -5.01
C LEU A 144 -0.25 -0.67 -3.69
N ILE A 145 -0.14 -1.39 -2.56
CA ILE A 145 0.04 -0.80 -1.23
C ILE A 145 1.37 -0.05 -1.15
N LEU A 146 2.47 -0.64 -1.62
CA LEU A 146 3.79 -0.01 -1.64
C LEU A 146 3.80 1.26 -2.50
N THR A 147 3.22 1.18 -3.70
CA THR A 147 3.12 2.32 -4.62
C THR A 147 2.23 3.42 -4.06
N LEU A 148 1.12 3.07 -3.41
CA LEU A 148 0.19 4.04 -2.81
C LEU A 148 0.85 4.82 -1.67
N PHE A 149 1.59 4.14 -0.81
CA PHE A 149 2.33 4.77 0.28
C PHE A 149 3.39 5.73 -0.25
N GLU A 150 4.30 5.26 -1.10
CA GLU A 150 5.41 6.10 -1.56
C GLU A 150 4.94 7.23 -2.48
N SER A 151 3.98 6.98 -3.37
CA SER A 151 3.47 8.04 -4.26
C SER A 151 2.64 9.09 -3.53
N CYS A 152 2.11 8.78 -2.37
CA CYS A 152 1.11 9.59 -1.66
C CYS A 152 -0.08 9.97 -2.56
N ALA A 153 -0.38 9.22 -3.60
CA ALA A 153 -1.49 9.45 -4.51
C ALA A 153 -2.84 9.20 -3.81
N ARG A 154 -3.92 9.74 -4.37
CA ARG A 154 -5.26 9.27 -4.00
C ARG A 154 -5.46 7.89 -4.62
N ILE A 155 -6.17 7.01 -3.91
CA ILE A 155 -6.43 5.65 -4.43
C ILE A 155 -7.05 5.70 -5.83
N SER A 156 -8.00 6.59 -6.08
CA SER A 156 -8.61 6.77 -7.39
C SER A 156 -7.62 7.25 -8.48
N GLU A 157 -6.60 8.02 -8.12
CA GLU A 157 -5.53 8.42 -9.04
C GLU A 157 -4.68 7.20 -9.41
N LEU A 158 -4.28 6.41 -8.41
CA LEU A 158 -3.47 5.21 -8.60
C LEU A 158 -4.20 4.13 -9.42
N LEU A 159 -5.46 3.85 -9.09
CA LEU A 159 -6.26 2.85 -9.81
C LEU A 159 -6.52 3.21 -11.28
N ASN A 160 -6.50 4.50 -11.63
CA ASN A 160 -6.64 4.96 -13.00
C ASN A 160 -5.33 5.00 -13.80
N LEU A 161 -4.18 4.68 -13.21
CA LEU A 161 -2.92 4.58 -13.95
C LEU A 161 -2.95 3.41 -14.92
N LYS A 162 -2.33 3.65 -16.07
CA LYS A 162 -2.08 2.64 -17.10
C LYS A 162 -0.62 2.20 -17.07
N LEU A 163 -0.31 1.05 -17.65
CA LEU A 163 1.07 0.58 -17.75
C LEU A 163 1.98 1.60 -18.44
N GLY A 164 1.51 2.27 -19.49
CA GLY A 164 2.25 3.33 -20.20
C GLY A 164 2.40 4.65 -19.43
N ASP A 165 1.74 4.82 -18.27
CA ASP A 165 1.91 5.99 -17.42
C ASP A 165 3.08 5.84 -16.43
N VAL A 166 3.78 4.70 -16.45
CA VAL A 166 4.92 4.39 -15.57
C VAL A 166 6.18 4.34 -16.40
N VAL A 167 7.13 5.24 -16.11
CA VAL A 167 8.41 5.31 -16.81
C VAL A 167 9.52 4.95 -15.84
N PHE A 168 10.37 3.99 -16.22
CA PHE A 168 11.55 3.61 -15.43
C PHE A 168 12.80 4.24 -16.01
N SER A 169 13.66 4.75 -15.13
CA SER A 169 14.98 5.30 -15.49
C SER A 169 15.98 5.04 -14.36
N SER A 170 17.23 5.35 -14.60
CA SER A 170 18.26 5.25 -13.56
C SER A 170 18.87 6.63 -13.28
N VAL A 171 19.16 6.88 -12.01
CA VAL A 171 19.92 8.04 -11.54
C VAL A 171 21.16 7.56 -10.83
N VAL A 172 22.17 8.43 -10.77
CA VAL A 172 23.41 8.16 -10.03
C VAL A 172 23.31 8.86 -8.67
N ASP A 173 23.53 8.11 -7.59
CA ASP A 173 23.54 8.67 -6.24
C ASP A 173 24.87 9.41 -5.94
N LYS A 174 24.96 10.01 -4.75
CA LYS A 174 26.17 10.76 -4.33
C LYS A 174 27.43 9.89 -4.23
N GLU A 175 27.26 8.56 -4.14
CA GLU A 175 28.33 7.58 -4.05
C GLU A 175 28.72 7.02 -5.44
N GLY A 176 28.13 7.54 -6.53
CA GLY A 176 28.36 7.08 -7.90
C GLY A 176 27.61 5.78 -8.27
N LYS A 177 26.72 5.28 -7.41
CA LYS A 177 25.93 4.05 -7.66
C LYS A 177 24.68 4.38 -8.45
N ARG A 178 24.37 3.55 -9.44
CA ARG A 178 23.09 3.64 -10.17
C ARG A 178 21.93 3.16 -9.32
N LYS A 179 20.88 3.96 -9.28
CA LYS A 179 19.61 3.65 -8.59
C LYS A 179 18.48 3.68 -9.59
N LEU A 180 17.62 2.68 -9.54
CA LEU A 180 16.38 2.65 -10.32
C LEU A 180 15.38 3.64 -9.73
N ILE A 181 14.71 4.38 -10.59
CA ILE A 181 13.56 5.22 -10.22
C ILE A 181 12.38 4.90 -11.12
N ALA A 182 11.17 5.04 -10.60
CA ALA A 182 9.94 4.98 -11.37
C ALA A 182 9.25 6.34 -11.32
N THR A 183 8.83 6.85 -12.46
CA THR A 183 8.09 8.11 -12.60
C THR A 183 6.66 7.80 -12.99
N LEU A 184 5.69 8.24 -12.15
CA LEU A 184 4.26 8.05 -12.35
C LEU A 184 3.64 9.31 -12.95
N HIS A 185 2.96 9.19 -14.09
CA HIS A 185 2.28 10.28 -14.80
C HIS A 185 0.76 10.21 -14.60
N PHE A 186 0.24 10.97 -13.65
CA PHE A 186 -1.20 10.98 -13.35
C PHE A 186 -1.97 11.87 -14.31
N LYS A 187 -2.88 11.31 -15.11
CA LYS A 187 -3.69 12.04 -16.11
C LYS A 187 -4.91 12.73 -15.50
N ARG A 188 -5.48 12.20 -14.41
CA ARG A 188 -6.70 12.71 -13.76
C ARG A 188 -6.52 12.80 -12.25
N SER A 189 -6.97 13.91 -11.67
CA SER A 189 -7.07 14.10 -10.23
C SER A 189 -8.39 14.81 -9.86
N LYS A 190 -8.73 14.82 -8.55
CA LYS A 190 -9.83 15.64 -8.03
C LYS A 190 -9.46 17.11 -8.23
N GLY A 191 -10.13 17.80 -9.15
CA GLY A 191 -9.84 19.20 -9.49
C GLY A 191 -9.16 19.43 -10.85
N GLY A 192 -8.88 18.37 -11.63
CA GLY A 192 -8.29 18.47 -12.96
C GLY A 192 -7.11 17.54 -13.18
N VAL A 193 -6.24 17.89 -14.12
CA VAL A 193 -5.03 17.13 -14.43
C VAL A 193 -3.96 17.44 -13.37
N ARG A 194 -3.36 16.41 -12.77
CA ARG A 194 -2.18 16.56 -11.94
C ARG A 194 -1.00 16.92 -12.84
N LYS A 195 -0.47 18.11 -12.66
CA LYS A 195 0.60 18.63 -13.52
C LYS A 195 1.97 18.00 -13.26
N GLN A 196 2.22 17.56 -12.02
CA GLN A 196 3.52 17.08 -11.60
C GLN A 196 3.54 15.55 -11.57
N PRO A 197 4.52 14.91 -12.23
CA PRO A 197 4.78 13.49 -12.07
C PRO A 197 5.29 13.21 -10.65
N VAL A 198 5.15 11.96 -10.20
CA VAL A 198 5.67 11.52 -8.91
C VAL A 198 6.78 10.51 -9.13
N VAL A 199 7.94 10.77 -8.53
CA VAL A 199 9.09 9.88 -8.59
C VAL A 199 9.08 8.95 -7.38
N LEU A 200 9.25 7.66 -7.62
CA LEU A 200 9.43 6.61 -6.63
C LEU A 200 10.89 6.13 -6.66
N VAL A 201 11.43 5.85 -5.49
CA VAL A 201 12.79 5.34 -5.28
C VAL A 201 12.78 4.09 -4.40
N MET A 202 12.00 4.12 -3.30
CA MET A 202 11.96 3.03 -2.30
C MET A 202 11.45 1.73 -2.93
N PHE A 203 10.34 1.81 -3.64
CA PHE A 203 9.66 0.65 -4.21
C PHE A 203 9.68 0.62 -5.75
N ALA A 204 10.59 1.38 -6.38
CA ALA A 204 10.72 1.41 -7.84
C ALA A 204 11.02 0.02 -8.42
N SER A 205 11.86 -0.78 -7.76
CA SER A 205 12.20 -2.15 -8.20
C SER A 205 11.02 -3.11 -8.05
N ASP A 206 10.25 -2.97 -6.96
CA ASP A 206 9.02 -3.74 -6.76
C ASP A 206 8.01 -3.44 -7.87
N LEU A 207 7.80 -2.15 -8.16
CA LEU A 207 6.88 -1.73 -9.21
C LEU A 207 7.35 -2.18 -10.60
N GLN A 208 8.66 -2.14 -10.87
CA GLN A 208 9.20 -2.62 -12.15
C GLN A 208 8.92 -4.12 -12.35
N ARG A 209 9.15 -4.93 -11.31
CA ARG A 209 8.82 -6.36 -11.35
C ARG A 209 7.34 -6.58 -11.67
N TRP A 210 6.46 -5.82 -10.99
CA TRP A 210 5.02 -5.90 -11.24
C TRP A 210 4.69 -5.58 -12.70
N VAL A 211 5.17 -4.45 -13.22
CA VAL A 211 4.93 -4.02 -14.60
C VAL A 211 5.44 -5.06 -15.60
N GLN A 212 6.63 -5.62 -15.39
CA GLN A 212 7.21 -6.64 -16.26
C GLN A 212 6.44 -7.98 -16.25
N SER A 213 5.77 -8.30 -15.14
CA SER A 213 4.93 -9.50 -15.04
C SER A 213 3.59 -9.37 -15.78
N GLN A 214 3.18 -8.14 -16.14
CA GLN A 214 1.90 -7.89 -16.79
C GLN A 214 1.94 -8.22 -18.29
N LYS A 215 0.90 -8.91 -18.76
CA LYS A 215 0.72 -9.26 -20.19
C LYS A 215 -0.11 -8.22 -20.96
N GLY A 216 -0.35 -7.05 -20.38
CA GLY A 216 -1.17 -5.98 -20.96
C GLY A 216 -0.42 -5.12 -21.99
N THR A 217 -1.14 -4.20 -22.62
CA THR A 217 -0.60 -3.12 -23.42
C THR A 217 -0.38 -1.87 -22.57
N GLU A 218 0.24 -0.84 -23.12
CA GLU A 218 0.39 0.47 -22.46
C GLU A 218 -0.95 1.08 -22.01
N GLN A 219 -2.06 0.71 -22.64
CA GLN A 219 -3.42 1.18 -22.31
C GLN A 219 -4.10 0.35 -21.22
N SER A 220 -3.55 -0.81 -20.86
CA SER A 220 -4.07 -1.63 -19.77
C SER A 220 -3.87 -0.95 -18.42
N TYR A 221 -4.78 -1.17 -17.47
CA TYR A 221 -4.64 -0.62 -16.13
C TYR A 221 -3.42 -1.23 -15.42
N LEU A 222 -2.68 -0.40 -14.68
CA LEU A 222 -1.54 -0.84 -13.87
C LEU A 222 -1.96 -1.91 -12.85
N PHE A 223 -3.15 -1.72 -12.25
CA PHE A 223 -3.78 -2.66 -11.32
C PHE A 223 -5.16 -3.04 -11.86
N GLN A 224 -5.17 -4.00 -12.77
CA GLN A 224 -6.39 -4.43 -13.47
C GLN A 224 -7.23 -5.37 -12.60
N SER A 225 -8.57 -5.25 -12.71
CA SER A 225 -9.50 -6.19 -12.08
C SER A 225 -9.34 -7.59 -12.68
N PRO A 226 -9.28 -8.65 -11.85
CA PRO A 226 -9.28 -10.02 -12.37
C PRO A 226 -10.68 -10.51 -12.78
N PHE A 227 -11.72 -9.78 -12.39
CA PHE A 227 -13.12 -10.18 -12.60
C PHE A 227 -13.79 -9.41 -13.73
N LEU A 228 -13.32 -8.19 -13.99
CA LEU A 228 -13.89 -7.30 -15.00
C LEU A 228 -12.81 -6.97 -16.02
N LYS A 229 -13.08 -7.30 -17.27
CA LYS A 229 -12.16 -6.99 -18.37
C LYS A 229 -12.06 -5.47 -18.54
N ASP A 230 -10.84 -5.00 -18.76
CA ASP A 230 -10.54 -3.58 -19.03
C ASP A 230 -10.99 -2.59 -17.94
N GLU A 231 -11.15 -3.07 -16.69
CA GLU A 231 -11.48 -2.26 -15.52
C GLU A 231 -10.38 -2.36 -14.45
N PRO A 232 -10.16 -1.31 -13.66
CA PRO A 232 -9.23 -1.38 -12.55
C PRO A 232 -9.80 -2.19 -11.38
N ILE A 233 -8.96 -2.57 -10.44
CA ILE A 233 -9.39 -3.08 -9.13
C ILE A 233 -10.31 -2.05 -8.47
N SER A 234 -11.40 -2.50 -7.83
CA SER A 234 -12.31 -1.59 -7.13
C SER A 234 -11.70 -1.07 -5.83
N HIS A 235 -12.12 0.13 -5.43
CA HIS A 235 -11.73 0.75 -4.17
C HIS A 235 -12.05 -0.16 -2.96
N GLU A 236 -13.25 -0.74 -2.95
CA GLU A 236 -13.74 -1.63 -1.90
C GLU A 236 -12.89 -2.91 -1.78
N SER A 237 -12.39 -3.42 -2.91
CA SER A 237 -11.48 -4.58 -2.93
C SER A 237 -10.16 -4.25 -2.24
N VAL A 238 -9.63 -3.04 -2.46
CA VAL A 238 -8.40 -2.58 -1.80
C VAL A 238 -8.62 -2.37 -0.31
N GLU A 239 -9.73 -1.74 0.10
CA GLU A 239 -10.09 -1.58 1.52
C GLU A 239 -10.20 -2.93 2.23
N THR A 240 -10.89 -3.89 1.60
CA THR A 240 -11.05 -5.24 2.14
C THR A 240 -9.71 -5.96 2.26
N ALA A 241 -8.82 -5.82 1.28
CA ALA A 241 -7.49 -6.42 1.31
C ALA A 241 -6.63 -5.86 2.44
N LEU A 242 -6.62 -4.53 2.62
CA LEU A 242 -5.93 -3.83 3.72
C LEU A 242 -6.45 -4.27 5.08
N TRP A 243 -7.78 -4.27 5.26
CA TRP A 243 -8.42 -4.69 6.50
C TRP A 243 -8.03 -6.12 6.87
N ASN A 244 -8.21 -7.06 5.94
CA ASN A 244 -7.92 -8.47 6.18
C ASN A 244 -6.44 -8.73 6.49
N ALA A 245 -5.53 -8.05 5.79
CA ALA A 245 -4.10 -8.16 6.05
C ALA A 245 -3.75 -7.61 7.44
N GLY A 246 -4.28 -6.46 7.81
CA GLY A 246 -4.08 -5.88 9.12
C GLY A 246 -4.63 -6.72 10.26
N GLN A 247 -5.80 -7.34 10.09
CA GLN A 247 -6.35 -8.28 11.09
C GLN A 247 -5.41 -9.48 11.31
N ARG A 248 -4.87 -10.05 10.23
CA ARG A 248 -3.92 -11.18 10.33
C ARG A 248 -2.61 -10.79 11.02
N LEU A 249 -2.18 -9.54 10.87
CA LEU A 249 -0.99 -8.98 11.53
C LEU A 249 -1.26 -8.44 12.94
N GLY A 250 -2.51 -8.48 13.41
CA GLY A 250 -2.90 -7.94 14.72
C GLY A 250 -2.76 -6.42 14.82
N MET A 251 -2.77 -5.70 13.70
CA MET A 251 -2.64 -4.24 13.68
C MET A 251 -3.92 -3.57 14.20
N LYS A 252 -3.76 -2.62 15.13
CA LYS A 252 -4.86 -1.83 15.71
C LYS A 252 -5.04 -0.45 15.06
N LYS A 253 -4.17 -0.10 14.11
CA LYS A 253 -4.18 1.18 13.39
C LYS A 253 -5.29 1.25 12.36
N ARG A 254 -5.63 2.46 11.91
CA ARG A 254 -6.59 2.66 10.80
C ARG A 254 -5.99 2.12 9.49
N LEU A 255 -6.69 1.20 8.84
CA LEU A 255 -6.21 0.48 7.67
C LEU A 255 -7.16 0.71 6.48
N HIS A 256 -7.01 1.83 5.81
CA HIS A 256 -7.72 2.14 4.58
C HIS A 256 -6.81 2.95 3.63
N PRO A 257 -7.10 2.99 2.30
CA PRO A 257 -6.20 3.60 1.31
C PRO A 257 -5.82 5.04 1.60
N HIS A 258 -6.75 5.84 2.13
CA HIS A 258 -6.47 7.24 2.46
C HIS A 258 -5.49 7.36 3.64
N TRP A 259 -5.50 6.39 4.56
CA TRP A 259 -4.57 6.37 5.69
C TRP A 259 -3.15 6.02 5.26
N LEU A 260 -2.98 5.13 4.26
CA LEU A 260 -1.67 4.90 3.63
C LEU A 260 -1.11 6.19 3.02
N ARG A 261 -1.96 6.99 2.38
CA ARG A 261 -1.57 8.31 1.87
C ARG A 261 -1.18 9.26 3.00
N HIS A 262 -1.94 9.30 4.11
CA HIS A 262 -1.59 10.09 5.29
C HIS A 262 -0.23 9.67 5.85
N SER A 263 -0.01 8.37 5.99
CA SER A 263 1.26 7.81 6.47
C SER A 263 2.43 8.17 5.55
N GLY A 264 2.27 8.06 4.24
CA GLY A 264 3.28 8.47 3.28
C GLY A 264 3.61 9.97 3.35
N LEU A 265 2.59 10.84 3.43
CA LEU A 265 2.81 12.29 3.55
C LEU A 265 3.50 12.65 4.87
N SER A 266 3.11 12.03 5.99
CA SER A 266 3.79 12.23 7.28
C SER A 266 5.23 11.75 7.23
N TYR A 267 5.51 10.62 6.60
CA TYR A 267 6.87 10.12 6.40
C TYR A 267 7.72 11.12 5.60
N PHE A 268 7.21 11.63 4.48
CA PHE A 268 7.96 12.61 3.67
C PHE A 268 8.13 13.95 4.40
N ALA A 269 7.13 14.39 5.17
CA ALA A 269 7.21 15.61 5.94
C ALA A 269 8.29 15.53 7.02
N ASN A 270 8.26 14.47 7.84
CA ASN A 270 9.01 14.40 9.09
C ASN A 270 10.35 13.67 8.93
N GLU A 271 10.40 12.58 8.14
CA GLU A 271 11.62 11.79 7.96
C GLU A 271 12.45 12.24 6.75
N LYS A 272 11.82 12.79 5.71
CA LYS A 272 12.52 13.28 4.51
C LYS A 272 12.59 14.81 4.43
N ASN A 273 12.14 15.51 5.48
CA ASN A 273 12.20 16.96 5.62
C ASN A 273 11.60 17.72 4.42
N TYR A 274 10.47 17.21 3.89
CA TYR A 274 9.75 17.91 2.83
C TYR A 274 9.08 19.16 3.40
N ASN A 275 9.31 20.30 2.76
CA ASN A 275 8.57 21.52 3.04
C ASN A 275 7.15 21.48 2.44
N GLU A 276 6.34 22.47 2.78
CA GLU A 276 4.93 22.57 2.32
C GLU A 276 4.81 22.48 0.79
N GLN A 277 5.73 23.10 0.04
CA GLN A 277 5.72 23.12 -1.42
C GLN A 277 5.98 21.72 -2.00
N LEU A 278 6.96 20.99 -1.47
CA LEU A 278 7.28 19.64 -1.91
C LEU A 278 6.15 18.67 -1.57
N LEU A 279 5.53 18.80 -0.38
CA LEU A 279 4.37 18.02 0.01
C LEU A 279 3.16 18.32 -0.90
N MET A 280 2.90 19.58 -1.20
CA MET A 280 1.86 20.01 -2.11
C MET A 280 2.00 19.33 -3.48
N TRP A 281 3.20 19.35 -4.05
CA TRP A 281 3.49 18.70 -5.33
C TRP A 281 3.29 17.19 -5.26
N ARG A 282 3.87 16.55 -4.24
CA ARG A 282 3.76 15.09 -4.07
C ARG A 282 2.33 14.65 -3.84
N ALA A 283 1.55 15.40 -3.08
CA ALA A 283 0.15 15.11 -2.82
C ALA A 283 -0.80 15.47 -3.98
N GLY A 284 -0.34 16.32 -4.94
CA GLY A 284 -1.19 16.86 -6.00
C GLY A 284 -2.25 17.81 -5.47
N TRP A 285 -1.89 18.66 -4.48
CA TRP A 285 -2.75 19.74 -3.98
C TRP A 285 -2.58 21.00 -4.83
N VAL A 286 -3.59 21.87 -4.76
CA VAL A 286 -3.58 23.15 -5.47
C VAL A 286 -2.89 24.24 -4.66
N ASN A 287 -2.96 24.14 -3.32
CA ASN A 287 -2.32 25.04 -2.36
C ASN A 287 -1.62 24.28 -1.26
N THR A 288 -0.89 24.98 -0.39
CA THR A 288 -0.09 24.40 0.70
C THR A 288 -0.87 24.22 2.01
N ASP A 289 -2.11 24.70 2.12
CA ASP A 289 -2.85 24.70 3.41
C ASP A 289 -2.96 23.32 4.03
N MET A 290 -3.17 22.30 3.19
CA MET A 290 -3.26 20.91 3.64
C MET A 290 -1.92 20.34 4.12
N ALA A 291 -0.79 20.93 3.71
CA ALA A 291 0.54 20.44 4.08
C ALA A 291 0.84 20.67 5.57
N LYS A 292 0.30 21.76 6.14
CA LYS A 292 0.47 22.14 7.55
C LYS A 292 0.07 21.02 8.53
N ARG A 293 -0.90 20.17 8.16
CA ARG A 293 -1.35 19.03 8.96
C ARG A 293 -0.31 17.93 9.15
N TYR A 294 0.71 17.90 8.30
CA TYR A 294 1.72 16.84 8.27
C TYR A 294 3.07 17.30 8.82
N ILE A 295 3.28 18.62 8.88
CA ILE A 295 4.52 19.21 9.39
C ILE A 295 4.32 19.43 10.89
N HIS A 296 4.80 18.49 11.69
CA HIS A 296 4.77 18.62 13.13
C HIS A 296 5.92 19.55 13.56
N SER A 297 5.60 20.79 13.88
CA SER A 297 6.53 21.78 14.43
C SER A 297 6.56 21.66 15.96
N GLY A 298 7.36 20.73 16.48
CA GLY A 298 7.72 20.73 17.90
C GLY A 298 9.07 21.39 18.11
N ALA A 299 9.27 22.11 19.22
CA ALA A 299 10.54 22.77 19.54
C ALA A 299 11.75 21.81 19.51
N GLU A 300 11.52 20.54 19.80
CA GLU A 300 12.53 19.49 19.75
C GLU A 300 12.88 19.08 18.31
N LEU A 301 11.90 19.02 17.43
CA LEU A 301 12.10 18.76 15.99
C LEU A 301 12.84 19.91 15.33
N GLU A 302 12.50 21.15 15.67
CA GLU A 302 13.20 22.34 15.19
C GLU A 302 14.66 22.35 15.64
N LYS A 303 14.91 22.09 16.93
CA LYS A 303 16.25 21.96 17.50
C LYS A 303 17.05 20.87 16.77
N ASN A 304 16.48 19.71 16.59
CA ASN A 304 17.13 18.56 15.96
C ASN A 304 17.46 18.87 14.49
N ALA A 305 16.52 19.44 13.74
CA ALA A 305 16.72 19.85 12.35
C ALA A 305 17.79 20.94 12.22
N TYR A 306 17.84 21.88 13.18
CA TYR A 306 18.88 22.91 13.23
C TYR A 306 20.26 22.30 13.47
N LEU A 307 20.37 21.42 14.48
CA LEU A 307 21.62 20.74 14.81
C LEU A 307 22.17 19.93 13.64
N GLU A 308 21.30 19.15 12.96
CA GLU A 308 21.70 18.37 11.77
C GLU A 308 22.21 19.26 10.62
N ARG A 309 21.52 20.39 10.35
CA ARG A 309 21.97 21.37 9.33
C ARG A 309 23.31 22.01 9.67
N MET A 310 23.60 22.13 10.95
CA MET A 310 24.88 22.62 11.44
C MET A 310 25.97 21.54 11.54
N GLY A 311 25.66 20.29 11.14
CA GLY A 311 26.61 19.17 11.10
C GLY A 311 26.76 18.40 12.43
N TYR A 312 25.86 18.62 13.40
CA TYR A 312 25.88 17.89 14.67
C TYR A 312 25.08 16.59 14.56
N GLN A 313 25.53 15.56 15.24
CA GLN A 313 24.73 14.32 15.40
C GLN A 313 23.69 14.53 16.49
N VAL A 314 22.45 14.19 16.20
CA VAL A 314 21.34 14.26 17.16
C VAL A 314 21.16 12.89 17.80
N GLU A 315 21.33 12.80 19.13
CA GLU A 315 21.08 11.59 19.90
C GLU A 315 19.56 11.29 19.92
N GLY A 316 19.18 10.03 19.72
CA GLY A 316 17.79 9.59 19.86
C GLY A 316 17.03 9.36 18.55
N LYS A 317 17.55 9.66 17.36
CA LYS A 317 17.00 9.10 16.13
C LYS A 317 17.28 7.60 16.12
N THR A 318 16.25 6.80 16.31
CA THR A 318 16.26 5.39 15.88
C THR A 318 16.78 5.38 14.45
N LYS A 319 17.82 4.56 14.18
CA LYS A 319 18.35 4.40 12.82
C LYS A 319 17.16 4.28 11.88
N GLU A 320 17.03 5.23 10.94
CA GLU A 320 16.04 5.12 9.86
C GLU A 320 16.12 3.68 9.33
N GLU A 321 15.01 2.96 9.38
CA GLU A 321 14.92 1.72 8.64
C GLU A 321 15.08 2.10 7.17
N ASN A 322 16.26 1.83 6.65
CA ASN A 322 16.63 2.18 5.27
C ASN A 322 15.84 1.26 4.32
N ILE A 323 14.59 1.62 4.05
CA ILE A 323 13.73 0.95 3.07
C ILE A 323 14.17 1.42 1.68
N LEU A 324 15.35 0.96 1.30
CA LEU A 324 15.93 1.18 -0.02
C LEU A 324 16.10 -0.18 -0.72
N PRO A 325 16.07 -0.21 -2.05
CA PRO A 325 16.42 -1.41 -2.78
C PRO A 325 17.74 -2.02 -2.28
N LYS A 326 17.76 -3.33 -2.07
CA LYS A 326 18.89 -4.06 -1.53
C LYS A 326 19.87 -4.43 -2.65
N THR A 327 21.15 -4.09 -2.50
CA THR A 327 22.19 -4.54 -3.43
C THR A 327 22.66 -5.94 -2.99
N CYS A 328 22.63 -6.90 -3.90
CA CYS A 328 23.11 -8.25 -3.62
C CYS A 328 24.61 -8.21 -3.27
N PRO A 329 25.04 -8.77 -2.13
CA PRO A 329 26.46 -8.81 -1.76
C PRO A 329 27.30 -9.72 -2.65
N HIS A 330 26.66 -10.62 -3.41
CA HIS A 330 27.36 -11.58 -4.30
C HIS A 330 27.54 -11.04 -5.73
N CYS A 331 26.43 -10.70 -6.42
CA CYS A 331 26.45 -10.32 -7.83
C CYS A 331 26.20 -8.84 -8.09
N GLN A 332 26.07 -8.02 -7.04
CA GLN A 332 25.82 -6.57 -7.08
C GLN A 332 24.49 -6.17 -7.76
N THR A 333 23.62 -7.12 -8.08
CA THR A 333 22.30 -6.84 -8.63
C THR A 333 21.44 -6.10 -7.60
N LEU A 334 20.74 -5.05 -8.06
CA LEU A 334 19.80 -4.32 -7.25
C LEU A 334 18.48 -5.11 -7.17
N ASN A 335 18.03 -5.38 -5.95
CA ASN A 335 16.82 -6.15 -5.67
C ASN A 335 15.80 -5.28 -4.95
N PRO A 336 14.49 -5.56 -5.10
CA PRO A 336 13.44 -4.96 -4.28
C PRO A 336 13.74 -5.09 -2.79
N PHE A 337 13.36 -4.08 -2.00
CA PHE A 337 13.52 -4.13 -0.54
C PHE A 337 12.81 -5.35 0.08
N THR A 338 11.70 -5.75 -0.50
CA THR A 338 10.85 -6.86 -0.05
C THR A 338 11.44 -8.25 -0.28
N ASN A 339 12.57 -8.34 -0.99
CA ASN A 339 13.23 -9.62 -1.24
C ASN A 339 14.14 -10.02 -0.09
N ASP A 340 14.14 -11.31 0.21
CA ASP A 340 15.10 -11.92 1.15
C ASP A 340 16.28 -12.56 0.41
N VAL A 341 16.06 -12.93 -0.85
CA VAL A 341 17.09 -13.52 -1.73
C VAL A 341 17.21 -12.73 -3.03
N CYS A 342 18.37 -12.79 -3.65
CA CYS A 342 18.63 -12.13 -4.91
C CYS A 342 17.90 -12.81 -6.07
N ASP A 343 17.22 -12.02 -6.91
CA ASP A 343 16.49 -12.52 -8.08
C ASP A 343 17.39 -13.15 -9.14
N LEU A 344 18.65 -12.69 -9.24
CA LEU A 344 19.57 -13.17 -10.26
C LEU A 344 20.35 -14.42 -9.83
N CYS A 345 20.84 -14.45 -8.59
CA CYS A 345 21.75 -15.50 -8.14
C CYS A 345 21.25 -16.29 -6.92
N ALA A 346 20.01 -16.03 -6.48
CA ALA A 346 19.36 -16.66 -5.34
C ALA A 346 20.12 -16.60 -3.99
N MET A 347 21.18 -15.76 -3.90
CA MET A 347 21.91 -15.57 -2.65
C MET A 347 21.14 -14.69 -1.68
N PRO A 348 21.23 -14.95 -0.36
CA PRO A 348 20.61 -14.09 0.65
C PRO A 348 21.04 -12.63 0.53
N LEU A 349 20.10 -11.71 0.68
CA LEU A 349 20.35 -10.26 0.65
C LEU A 349 20.73 -9.69 2.01
N ASP A 350 20.42 -10.39 3.10
CA ASP A 350 20.95 -10.10 4.43
C ASP A 350 22.43 -10.52 4.49
N ILE A 351 23.30 -9.61 4.96
CA ILE A 351 24.73 -9.83 4.97
C ILE A 351 25.15 -10.95 5.92
N THR A 352 24.41 -11.16 7.00
CA THR A 352 24.70 -12.22 7.98
C THR A 352 24.36 -13.58 7.39
N LEU A 353 23.17 -13.69 6.81
CA LEU A 353 22.73 -14.91 6.11
C LEU A 353 23.60 -15.20 4.89
N TYR A 354 24.04 -14.17 4.15
CA TYR A 354 24.96 -14.31 3.04
C TYR A 354 26.30 -14.89 3.48
N LYS A 355 26.91 -14.38 4.57
CA LYS A 355 28.17 -14.90 5.10
C LYS A 355 28.04 -16.36 5.53
N ALA A 356 26.94 -16.68 6.22
CA ALA A 356 26.65 -18.06 6.62
C ALA A 356 26.52 -19.01 5.42
N GLU A 357 25.83 -18.57 4.36
CA GLU A 357 25.68 -19.36 3.12
C GLU A 357 27.02 -19.56 2.39
N ILE A 358 27.88 -18.53 2.33
CA ILE A 358 29.23 -18.65 1.75
C ILE A 358 30.09 -19.63 2.55
N GLU A 359 30.04 -19.54 3.89
CA GLU A 359 30.81 -20.48 4.73
C GLU A 359 30.32 -21.92 4.55
N LYS A 360 28.99 -22.11 4.49
CA LYS A 360 28.40 -23.41 4.20
C LYS A 360 28.89 -23.98 2.85
N ARG A 361 28.86 -23.17 1.79
CA ARG A 361 29.37 -23.59 0.45
C ARG A 361 30.84 -23.93 0.48
N ARG A 362 31.67 -23.16 1.19
CA ARG A 362 33.10 -23.47 1.35
C ARG A 362 33.33 -24.81 2.07
N ASN A 363 32.56 -25.07 3.11
CA ASN A 363 32.62 -26.32 3.84
C ASN A 363 32.26 -27.52 2.95
N ILE A 364 31.20 -27.37 2.13
CA ILE A 364 30.80 -28.39 1.13
C ILE A 364 31.89 -28.61 0.09
N GLU A 365 32.50 -27.56 -0.46
CA GLU A 365 33.60 -27.65 -1.40
C GLU A 365 34.81 -28.36 -0.78
N GLN A 366 35.14 -28.04 0.47
CA GLN A 366 36.24 -28.70 1.18
C GLN A 366 35.98 -30.18 1.38
N LEU A 367 34.76 -30.53 1.75
CA LEU A 367 34.33 -31.92 1.88
C LEU A 367 34.40 -32.67 0.56
N TYR A 368 33.96 -32.03 -0.52
CA TYR A 368 34.06 -32.61 -1.86
C TYR A 368 35.51 -32.88 -2.28
N LYS A 369 36.42 -31.92 -2.03
CA LYS A 369 37.87 -32.10 -2.27
C LYS A 369 38.45 -33.24 -1.44
N ASN A 370 38.05 -33.36 -0.18
CA ASN A 370 38.50 -34.45 0.69
C ASN A 370 38.03 -35.83 0.15
N ILE A 371 36.78 -35.91 -0.34
CA ILE A 371 36.22 -37.12 -0.95
C ILE A 371 36.99 -37.47 -2.23
N GLN A 372 37.32 -36.47 -3.08
CA GLN A 372 38.14 -36.72 -4.29
C GLN A 372 39.54 -37.20 -3.96
N GLN A 373 40.16 -36.68 -2.89
CA GLN A 373 41.49 -37.16 -2.45
C GLN A 373 41.44 -38.58 -1.91
N ILE A 374 40.36 -39.00 -1.30
CA ILE A 374 40.14 -40.38 -0.88
C ILE A 374 39.98 -41.29 -2.10
N ASN A 375 39.26 -40.87 -3.14
CA ASN A 375 39.11 -41.61 -4.41
C ASN A 375 40.40 -41.80 -5.18
N GLN A 376 41.41 -40.95 -4.98
CA GLN A 376 42.73 -41.10 -5.63
C GLN A 376 43.67 -42.13 -4.95
N LYS A 377 43.30 -42.62 -3.73
CA LYS A 377 43.98 -43.74 -3.10
C LYS A 377 43.33 -45.02 -3.63
N HIS A 378 44.13 -45.94 -4.21
CA HIS A 378 43.67 -47.20 -4.82
C HIS A 378 42.57 -47.89 -4.00
N LEU A 379 41.35 -47.67 -4.39
CA LEU A 379 40.16 -48.30 -3.83
C LEU A 379 39.88 -49.59 -4.62
N THR A 380 39.34 -50.60 -3.97
CA THR A 380 38.82 -51.77 -4.68
C THR A 380 37.53 -51.39 -5.44
N GLU A 381 37.22 -52.11 -6.55
CA GLU A 381 36.03 -51.84 -7.37
C GLU A 381 34.72 -51.78 -6.53
N GLN A 382 34.64 -52.59 -5.47
CA GLN A 382 33.49 -52.56 -4.55
C GLN A 382 33.42 -51.31 -3.71
N GLN A 383 34.57 -50.77 -3.29
CA GLN A 383 34.67 -49.53 -2.52
C GLN A 383 34.35 -48.30 -3.39
N GLU A 384 34.77 -48.33 -4.68
CA GLU A 384 34.42 -47.28 -5.64
C GLU A 384 32.93 -47.23 -5.93
N ALA A 385 32.28 -48.38 -6.14
CA ALA A 385 30.85 -48.47 -6.38
C ALA A 385 30.03 -47.97 -5.18
N GLU A 386 30.44 -48.31 -3.95
CA GLU A 386 29.78 -47.87 -2.72
C GLU A 386 29.97 -46.36 -2.50
N LEU A 387 31.15 -45.80 -2.78
CA LEU A 387 31.43 -44.39 -2.67
C LEU A 387 30.64 -43.57 -3.69
N SER A 388 30.55 -44.02 -4.94
CA SER A 388 29.73 -43.39 -5.99
C SER A 388 28.25 -43.31 -5.55
N LYS A 389 27.69 -44.43 -5.12
CA LYS A 389 26.30 -44.48 -4.66
C LYS A 389 26.01 -43.53 -3.48
N ARG A 390 26.97 -43.38 -2.56
CA ARG A 390 26.86 -42.51 -1.41
C ARG A 390 27.02 -41.02 -1.78
N THR A 391 27.86 -40.72 -2.77
CA THR A 391 28.04 -39.39 -3.34
C THR A 391 26.77 -38.95 -4.05
N ASP A 392 26.15 -39.83 -4.84
CA ASP A 392 24.88 -39.56 -5.50
C ASP A 392 23.73 -39.27 -4.49
N THR A 393 23.71 -40.02 -3.37
CA THR A 393 22.76 -39.77 -2.28
C THR A 393 23.00 -38.40 -1.65
N LEU A 394 24.24 -38.00 -1.44
CA LEU A 394 24.57 -36.68 -0.89
C LEU A 394 24.16 -35.54 -1.83
N LEU A 395 24.46 -35.69 -3.13
CA LEU A 395 24.04 -34.74 -4.15
C LEU A 395 22.52 -34.60 -4.19
N GLY A 396 21.79 -35.71 -4.15
CA GLY A 396 20.32 -35.68 -4.09
C GLY A 396 19.76 -34.98 -2.83
N LEU A 397 20.39 -35.11 -1.67
CA LEU A 397 20.00 -34.40 -0.46
C LEU A 397 20.28 -32.90 -0.57
N LEU A 398 21.38 -32.50 -1.19
CA LEU A 398 21.72 -31.08 -1.41
C LEU A 398 20.82 -30.44 -2.45
N GLU A 399 20.49 -31.14 -3.54
CA GLU A 399 19.53 -30.67 -4.56
C GLU A 399 18.12 -30.49 -3.98
N LEU A 400 17.71 -31.30 -3.01
CA LEU A 400 16.44 -31.20 -2.30
C LEU A 400 16.46 -30.16 -1.18
N GLY A 401 17.57 -29.44 -0.96
CA GLY A 401 17.71 -28.44 0.12
C GLY A 401 17.68 -29.04 1.54
N ARG A 402 17.93 -30.37 1.69
CA ARG A 402 17.92 -31.09 2.97
C ARG A 402 19.29 -31.06 3.64
N ASP A 403 19.82 -29.86 3.85
CA ASP A 403 21.18 -29.62 4.32
C ASP A 403 21.51 -30.24 5.67
N ASP A 404 20.55 -30.31 6.59
CA ASP A 404 20.78 -30.93 7.90
C ASP A 404 21.03 -32.43 7.76
N LEU A 405 20.24 -33.10 6.92
CA LEU A 405 20.40 -34.50 6.63
C LEU A 405 21.69 -34.77 5.84
N ALA A 406 22.07 -33.84 4.94
CA ALA A 406 23.34 -33.93 4.21
C ALA A 406 24.54 -33.87 5.17
N LYS A 407 24.54 -32.95 6.15
CA LYS A 407 25.59 -32.86 7.19
C LYS A 407 25.67 -34.11 8.05
N GLU A 408 24.55 -34.63 8.52
CA GLU A 408 24.49 -35.85 9.30
C GLU A 408 25.02 -37.05 8.49
N TYR A 409 24.61 -37.12 7.24
CA TYR A 409 25.06 -38.17 6.30
C TYR A 409 26.58 -38.11 6.06
N ILE A 410 27.13 -36.92 5.85
CA ILE A 410 28.59 -36.69 5.69
C ILE A 410 29.34 -37.10 6.96
N SER A 411 28.86 -36.71 8.13
CA SER A 411 29.52 -37.06 9.40
C SER A 411 29.61 -38.59 9.59
N LYS A 412 28.51 -39.29 9.34
CA LYS A 412 28.46 -40.77 9.39
C LYS A 412 29.37 -41.43 8.33
N LEU A 413 29.44 -40.81 7.16
CA LEU A 413 30.28 -41.29 6.07
C LEU A 413 31.77 -41.18 6.43
N LEU A 414 32.19 -40.03 6.97
CA LEU A 414 33.56 -39.80 7.44
C LEU A 414 33.93 -40.72 8.61
N GLU A 415 33.05 -40.91 9.59
CA GLU A 415 33.29 -41.85 10.70
C GLU A 415 33.50 -43.30 10.19
N HIS A 416 32.66 -43.73 9.27
CA HIS A 416 32.73 -45.07 8.68
C HIS A 416 34.05 -45.27 7.93
N TRP A 417 34.43 -44.32 7.11
CA TRP A 417 35.67 -44.42 6.31
C TRP A 417 36.93 -44.23 7.15
N THR A 418 36.90 -43.38 8.18
CA THR A 418 38.02 -43.25 9.11
C THR A 418 38.28 -44.58 9.86
N LYS A 419 37.23 -45.25 10.27
CA LYS A 419 37.34 -46.58 10.88
C LYS A 419 37.81 -47.66 9.92
N ALA A 420 37.38 -47.63 8.66
CA ALA A 420 37.74 -48.58 7.66
C ALA A 420 39.22 -48.45 7.18
N PHE A 421 39.81 -47.23 7.23
CA PHE A 421 41.18 -46.94 6.83
C PHE A 421 42.20 -46.91 7.97
N LEU A 422 41.77 -46.89 9.24
CA LEU A 422 42.69 -46.99 10.39
C LEU A 422 42.96 -48.45 10.82
N ILE A 423 42.34 -49.43 10.18
CA ILE A 423 42.46 -50.85 10.49
C ILE A 423 43.27 -51.59 9.39
N SER A 424 43.79 -50.89 8.40
CA SER A 424 44.67 -51.41 7.38
C SER A 424 46.10 -50.74 7.53
#